data_54e682b3dd695c82d1af929dfd5ee2b2
#
_entry.id   54e682b3dd695c82d1af929dfd5ee2b2
#
_cell.length_a   1.000
_cell.length_b   1.000
_cell.length_c   1.000
_cell.angle_alpha   90.00
_cell.angle_beta   90.00
_cell.angle_gamma   90.00
#
_symmetry.space_group_name_H-M   'P 1'
#
loop_
_entity.id
_entity.type
_entity.pdbx_description
1 polymer ?
#
loop_
_entity_poly.entity_id
_entity_poly.type
_entity_poly.pdbx_seq_one_letter_code
_entity_poly.pdbx_strand_id
1 'polypeptide(L)'
;MAYDFKKEFRELYRPSGKPSVVTVPPMSYVAVRGKGNPNTEGGEYQNALPLLYGVAYTIKMSKKGPREIEGYFDFVVPPLEGFWWQDRTDGEIDYARKDDFNFISCIRLPDFVTREDFDWAVSEAAVKKKLDFSAVELLRVDEGLCVQCMHTGPYDDEPATIDAMRTFAAERGYAPDFSEARLHHEIYLSDPRKCAPEKLKTVIRHPIKLI
;
A
#
# COMPACT_ATOMS: atom_id res chain seq x y z
N MET A 1 5.05 19.96 -14.52
CA MET A 1 4.72 19.63 -13.11
C MET A 1 4.78 18.12 -12.99
N ALA A 2 5.36 17.56 -11.92
CA ALA A 2 5.41 16.10 -11.77
C ALA A 2 4.00 15.53 -11.59
N TYR A 3 3.72 14.38 -12.19
CA TYR A 3 2.47 13.65 -12.07
C TYR A 3 2.28 13.18 -10.61
N ASP A 4 1.15 13.46 -9.98
CA ASP A 4 0.88 13.11 -8.58
C ASP A 4 -0.33 12.16 -8.53
N PHE A 5 -0.06 10.87 -8.32
CA PHE A 5 -1.08 9.83 -8.26
C PHE A 5 -2.22 10.14 -7.28
N LYS A 6 -1.92 10.81 -6.15
CA LYS A 6 -2.95 11.23 -5.18
C LYS A 6 -3.88 12.32 -5.70
N LYS A 7 -3.46 13.07 -6.72
CA LYS A 7 -4.28 14.11 -7.36
C LYS A 7 -5.07 13.56 -8.53
N GLU A 8 -4.43 12.70 -9.32
CA GLU A 8 -5.03 12.10 -10.52
C GLU A 8 -6.07 11.03 -10.18
N PHE A 9 -5.79 10.20 -9.17
CA PHE A 9 -6.69 9.15 -8.68
C PHE A 9 -7.31 9.56 -7.33
N ARG A 10 -7.96 10.72 -7.28
CA ARG A 10 -8.50 11.27 -6.03
C ARG A 10 -9.49 10.35 -5.33
N GLU A 11 -10.30 9.64 -6.09
CA GLU A 11 -11.24 8.66 -5.55
C GLU A 11 -10.56 7.53 -4.79
N LEU A 12 -9.34 7.11 -5.21
CA LEU A 12 -8.59 6.04 -4.60
C LEU A 12 -7.74 6.49 -3.42
N TYR A 13 -7.18 7.71 -3.48
CA TYR A 13 -6.22 8.20 -2.49
C TYR A 13 -6.77 9.27 -1.54
N ARG A 14 -7.94 9.83 -1.84
CA ARG A 14 -8.56 10.90 -1.03
C ARG A 14 -10.07 10.71 -0.88
N PRO A 15 -10.53 9.51 -0.49
CA PRO A 15 -11.94 9.33 -0.16
C PRO A 15 -12.32 10.24 1.01
N SER A 16 -13.62 10.40 1.24
CA SER A 16 -14.12 11.11 2.42
C SER A 16 -13.97 10.25 3.68
N GLY A 17 -14.21 10.84 4.86
CA GLY A 17 -14.38 10.10 6.11
C GLY A 17 -15.72 9.35 6.23
N LYS A 18 -16.47 9.21 5.13
CA LYS A 18 -17.67 8.37 5.02
C LYS A 18 -17.34 7.21 4.08
N PRO A 19 -17.76 5.98 4.42
CA PRO A 19 -17.54 4.84 3.55
C PRO A 19 -18.11 5.02 2.15
N SER A 20 -17.43 4.48 1.15
CA SER A 20 -17.84 4.48 -0.25
C SER A 20 -17.43 3.20 -0.96
N VAL A 21 -18.22 2.77 -1.95
CA VAL A 21 -17.85 1.69 -2.85
C VAL A 21 -16.98 2.25 -3.97
N VAL A 22 -15.95 1.51 -4.35
CA VAL A 22 -15.02 1.85 -5.42
C VAL A 22 -14.59 0.59 -6.19
N THR A 23 -14.33 0.73 -7.48
CA THR A 23 -13.66 -0.31 -8.27
C THR A 23 -12.20 0.10 -8.47
N VAL A 24 -11.30 -0.69 -7.93
CA VAL A 24 -9.85 -0.45 -8.02
C VAL A 24 -9.30 -1.23 -9.22
N PRO A 25 -8.68 -0.54 -10.19
CA PRO A 25 -8.08 -1.23 -11.33
C PRO A 25 -6.82 -2.00 -10.90
N PRO A 26 -6.40 -3.01 -11.68
CA PRO A 26 -5.11 -3.67 -11.44
C PRO A 26 -3.95 -2.68 -11.43
N MET A 27 -3.09 -2.76 -10.41
CA MET A 27 -1.94 -1.89 -10.23
C MET A 27 -0.66 -2.69 -10.02
N SER A 28 0.48 -2.10 -10.39
CA SER A 28 1.80 -2.67 -10.16
C SER A 28 2.50 -1.95 -8.99
N TYR A 29 3.22 -2.73 -8.20
CA TYR A 29 3.92 -2.26 -7.01
C TYR A 29 5.34 -2.79 -6.94
N VAL A 30 6.26 -2.00 -6.40
CA VAL A 30 7.42 -2.57 -5.71
C VAL A 30 6.95 -3.03 -4.34
N ALA A 31 7.25 -4.28 -3.97
CA ALA A 31 6.71 -4.90 -2.76
C ALA A 31 7.76 -5.71 -2.00
N VAL A 32 7.56 -5.83 -0.69
CA VAL A 32 8.31 -6.71 0.21
C VAL A 32 7.32 -7.36 1.15
N ARG A 33 7.39 -8.69 1.27
CA ARG A 33 6.59 -9.49 2.21
C ARG A 33 7.34 -9.68 3.51
N GLY A 34 6.60 -9.75 4.60
CA GLY A 34 7.16 -10.02 5.91
C GLY A 34 6.10 -10.36 6.94
N LYS A 35 6.58 -10.59 8.16
CA LYS A 35 5.75 -10.95 9.30
C LYS A 35 6.19 -10.21 10.56
N GLY A 36 5.25 -10.01 11.48
CA GLY A 36 5.50 -9.47 12.82
C GLY A 36 4.99 -8.05 13.02
N ASN A 37 5.26 -7.54 14.20
CA ASN A 37 4.76 -6.25 14.66
C ASN A 37 5.49 -5.09 13.95
N PRO A 38 4.77 -4.22 13.24
CA PRO A 38 5.37 -3.09 12.51
C PRO A 38 6.06 -2.07 13.42
N ASN A 39 5.77 -2.10 14.74
CA ASN A 39 6.38 -1.19 15.70
C ASN A 39 7.70 -1.72 16.27
N THR A 40 8.09 -2.97 15.95
CA THR A 40 9.34 -3.56 16.43
C THR A 40 10.54 -2.85 15.80
N GLU A 41 11.40 -2.27 16.63
CA GLU A 41 12.63 -1.62 16.17
C GLU A 41 13.54 -2.63 15.48
N GLY A 42 13.98 -2.30 14.25
CA GLY A 42 14.79 -3.20 13.43
C GLY A 42 14.04 -4.45 12.92
N GLY A 43 12.72 -4.50 13.10
CA GLY A 43 11.85 -5.58 12.58
C GLY A 43 11.75 -5.60 11.07
N GLU A 44 11.18 -6.68 10.54
CA GLU A 44 11.03 -6.89 9.08
C GLU A 44 10.32 -5.74 8.38
N TYR A 45 9.25 -5.20 9.01
CA TYR A 45 8.51 -4.07 8.45
C TYR A 45 9.41 -2.84 8.25
N GLN A 46 10.16 -2.45 9.27
CA GLN A 46 11.05 -1.28 9.18
C GLN A 46 12.19 -1.51 8.20
N ASN A 47 12.70 -2.73 8.11
CA ASN A 47 13.77 -3.12 7.17
C ASN A 47 13.28 -3.15 5.71
N ALA A 48 11.99 -3.38 5.45
CA ALA A 48 11.41 -3.31 4.11
C ALA A 48 11.41 -1.89 3.53
N LEU A 49 11.19 -0.85 4.35
CA LEU A 49 10.99 0.52 3.88
C LEU A 49 12.16 1.07 3.04
N PRO A 50 13.45 0.97 3.47
CA PRO A 50 14.57 1.44 2.67
C PRO A 50 14.72 0.70 1.33
N LEU A 51 14.25 -0.55 1.23
CA LEU A 51 14.27 -1.31 0.00
C LEU A 51 13.22 -0.77 -0.99
N LEU A 52 11.97 -0.61 -0.54
CA LEU A 52 10.87 -0.07 -1.34
C LEU A 52 11.19 1.32 -1.90
N TYR A 53 11.59 2.24 -1.01
CA TYR A 53 11.97 3.59 -1.43
C TYR A 53 13.24 3.59 -2.29
N GLY A 54 14.16 2.66 -2.07
CA GLY A 54 15.37 2.49 -2.89
C GLY A 54 15.02 2.28 -4.36
N VAL A 55 14.13 1.32 -4.66
CA VAL A 55 13.68 1.02 -6.02
C VAL A 55 12.82 2.16 -6.58
N ALA A 56 11.80 2.63 -5.83
CA ALA A 56 10.90 3.67 -6.30
C ALA A 56 11.64 4.97 -6.68
N TYR A 57 12.62 5.39 -5.87
CA TYR A 57 13.43 6.56 -6.19
C TYR A 57 14.46 6.29 -7.29
N THR A 58 14.96 5.08 -7.46
CA THR A 58 15.84 4.75 -8.59
C THR A 58 15.10 4.90 -9.91
N ILE A 59 13.86 4.37 -10.00
CA ILE A 59 12.99 4.56 -11.17
C ILE A 59 12.70 6.05 -11.39
N LYS A 60 12.25 6.76 -10.34
CA LYS A 60 11.97 8.20 -10.42
C LYS A 60 13.15 9.02 -10.94
N MET A 61 14.35 8.67 -10.53
CA MET A 61 15.56 9.42 -10.84
C MET A 61 16.27 8.94 -12.11
N SER A 62 15.74 7.93 -12.83
CA SER A 62 16.32 7.42 -14.10
C SER A 62 16.55 8.54 -15.12
N LYS A 63 15.66 9.55 -15.17
CA LYS A 63 15.79 10.74 -16.02
C LYS A 63 17.08 11.54 -15.86
N LYS A 64 17.83 11.32 -14.78
CA LYS A 64 19.12 11.99 -14.51
C LYS A 64 20.31 11.08 -14.78
N GLY A 65 20.06 9.83 -15.15
CA GLY A 65 21.06 8.82 -15.44
C GLY A 65 21.09 8.42 -16.92
N PRO A 66 21.89 7.44 -17.28
CA PRO A 66 22.00 6.95 -18.65
C PRO A 66 20.84 6.01 -19.06
N ARG A 67 20.04 5.53 -18.11
CA ARG A 67 18.90 4.65 -18.41
C ARG A 67 17.72 5.47 -18.89
N GLU A 68 17.35 5.28 -20.16
CA GLU A 68 16.10 5.78 -20.70
C GLU A 68 15.01 4.71 -20.51
N ILE A 69 13.91 5.09 -19.85
CA ILE A 69 12.73 4.23 -19.68
C ILE A 69 11.68 4.71 -20.68
N GLU A 70 11.20 3.81 -21.52
CA GLU A 70 10.17 4.14 -22.51
C GLU A 70 8.87 4.59 -21.83
N GLY A 71 8.24 5.65 -22.33
CA GLY A 71 7.02 6.20 -21.75
C GLY A 71 7.21 6.92 -20.42
N TYR A 72 8.44 7.14 -19.99
CA TYR A 72 8.71 7.82 -18.71
C TYR A 72 8.07 9.22 -18.65
N PHE A 73 7.40 9.50 -17.57
CA PHE A 73 7.00 10.85 -17.16
C PHE A 73 7.45 11.12 -15.71
N ASP A 74 7.76 12.37 -15.39
CA ASP A 74 8.16 12.74 -14.03
C ASP A 74 6.96 12.60 -13.07
N PHE A 75 7.15 11.92 -11.95
CA PHE A 75 6.08 11.63 -10.99
C PHE A 75 6.52 11.87 -9.54
N VAL A 76 5.56 12.12 -8.66
CA VAL A 76 5.76 12.09 -7.22
C VAL A 76 5.69 10.63 -6.78
N VAL A 77 6.68 10.14 -6.04
CA VAL A 77 6.64 8.78 -5.50
C VAL A 77 5.35 8.63 -4.69
N PRO A 78 4.51 7.63 -5.02
CA PRO A 78 3.27 7.38 -4.32
C PRO A 78 3.47 7.11 -2.83
N PRO A 79 2.41 7.18 -2.02
CA PRO A 79 2.49 6.85 -0.60
C PRO A 79 2.94 5.39 -0.40
N LEU A 80 3.44 5.10 0.79
CA LEU A 80 3.59 3.74 1.27
C LEU A 80 2.19 3.15 1.46
N GLU A 81 2.03 1.89 1.07
CA GLU A 81 0.81 1.11 1.19
C GLU A 81 1.15 -0.22 1.88
N GLY A 82 0.18 -0.84 2.52
CA GLY A 82 0.34 -2.14 3.17
C GLY A 82 -0.90 -3.01 3.00
N PHE A 83 -0.69 -4.25 2.55
CA PHE A 83 -1.71 -5.29 2.63
C PHE A 83 -1.43 -6.13 3.87
N TRP A 84 -2.47 -6.36 4.69
CA TRP A 84 -2.34 -6.99 6.00
C TRP A 84 -3.27 -8.17 6.15
N TRP A 85 -2.82 -9.20 6.85
CA TRP A 85 -3.65 -10.31 7.27
C TRP A 85 -3.04 -11.04 8.47
N GLN A 86 -3.85 -11.84 9.10
CA GLN A 86 -3.44 -12.78 10.13
C GLN A 86 -4.00 -14.16 9.79
N ASP A 87 -3.27 -15.19 10.14
CA ASP A 87 -3.74 -16.56 9.91
C ASP A 87 -5.02 -16.82 10.75
N ARG A 88 -6.03 -17.43 10.14
CA ARG A 88 -7.29 -17.85 10.78
C ARG A 88 -8.24 -16.73 11.22
N THR A 89 -8.19 -15.56 10.60
CA THR A 89 -9.06 -14.42 10.96
C THR A 89 -10.12 -14.09 9.90
N ASP A 90 -10.26 -14.88 8.84
CA ASP A 90 -11.21 -14.65 7.73
C ASP A 90 -11.15 -13.22 7.16
N GLY A 91 -9.94 -12.63 7.16
CA GLY A 91 -9.68 -11.26 6.68
C GLY A 91 -9.86 -10.17 7.72
N GLU A 92 -10.29 -10.49 8.93
CA GLU A 92 -10.32 -9.53 10.04
C GLU A 92 -8.92 -9.32 10.63
N ILE A 93 -8.65 -8.10 11.10
CA ILE A 93 -7.39 -7.74 11.74
C ILE A 93 -7.62 -7.64 13.26
N ASP A 94 -6.87 -8.43 14.03
CA ASP A 94 -6.81 -8.33 15.49
C ASP A 94 -5.63 -7.44 15.90
N TYR A 95 -5.89 -6.18 16.15
CA TYR A 95 -4.89 -5.18 16.54
C TYR A 95 -4.21 -5.45 17.89
N ALA A 96 -4.77 -6.35 18.72
CA ALA A 96 -4.13 -6.77 19.97
C ALA A 96 -3.01 -7.79 19.74
N ARG A 97 -2.96 -8.43 18.55
CA ARG A 97 -2.01 -9.50 18.21
C ARG A 97 -1.08 -9.08 17.08
N LYS A 98 -0.43 -7.94 17.19
CA LYS A 98 0.43 -7.37 16.14
C LYS A 98 1.62 -8.25 15.75
N ASP A 99 2.10 -9.10 16.67
CA ASP A 99 3.21 -10.03 16.40
C ASP A 99 2.82 -11.13 15.38
N ASP A 100 1.50 -11.37 15.21
CA ASP A 100 0.97 -12.35 14.26
C ASP A 100 0.64 -11.73 12.89
N PHE A 101 0.88 -10.45 12.69
CA PHE A 101 0.65 -9.80 11.40
C PHE A 101 1.54 -10.40 10.32
N ASN A 102 0.93 -10.74 9.19
CA ASN A 102 1.61 -10.88 7.92
C ASN A 102 1.37 -9.61 7.12
N PHE A 103 2.33 -9.19 6.32
CA PHE A 103 2.19 -7.98 5.53
C PHE A 103 2.85 -8.09 4.15
N ILE A 104 2.34 -7.28 3.23
CA ILE A 104 3.02 -6.87 2.01
C ILE A 104 3.13 -5.36 2.08
N SER A 105 4.31 -4.83 2.42
CA SER A 105 4.58 -3.40 2.30
C SER A 105 4.91 -3.08 0.85
N CYS A 106 4.32 -2.02 0.30
CA CYS A 106 4.50 -1.72 -1.11
C CYS A 106 4.40 -0.22 -1.43
N ILE A 107 4.90 0.14 -2.61
CA ILE A 107 4.73 1.46 -3.21
C ILE A 107 4.27 1.25 -4.65
N ARG A 108 3.18 1.88 -5.06
CA ARG A 108 2.69 1.83 -6.44
C ARG A 108 3.76 2.31 -7.41
N LEU A 109 3.90 1.61 -8.52
CA LEU A 109 4.73 2.00 -9.65
C LEU A 109 3.88 2.56 -10.79
N PRO A 110 4.41 3.52 -11.58
CA PRO A 110 3.77 3.95 -12.82
C PRO A 110 3.64 2.80 -13.82
N ASP A 111 2.61 2.86 -14.67
CA ASP A 111 2.29 1.79 -15.62
C ASP A 111 3.35 1.62 -16.74
N PHE A 112 4.24 2.61 -16.93
CA PHE A 112 5.35 2.49 -17.86
C PHE A 112 6.48 1.57 -17.39
N VAL A 113 6.50 1.19 -16.10
CA VAL A 113 7.57 0.37 -15.54
C VAL A 113 7.41 -1.07 -15.99
N THR A 114 8.30 -1.51 -16.88
CA THR A 114 8.38 -2.90 -17.32
C THR A 114 9.10 -3.78 -16.29
N ARG A 115 9.05 -5.10 -16.48
CA ARG A 115 9.85 -6.03 -15.68
C ARG A 115 11.35 -5.75 -15.80
N GLU A 116 11.83 -5.45 -16.99
CA GLU A 116 13.24 -5.13 -17.24
C GLU A 116 13.67 -3.85 -16.52
N ASP A 117 12.83 -2.80 -16.52
CA ASP A 117 13.10 -1.56 -15.81
C ASP A 117 13.12 -1.76 -14.30
N PHE A 118 12.22 -2.60 -13.80
CA PHE A 118 12.18 -2.98 -12.39
C PHE A 118 13.46 -3.71 -11.98
N ASP A 119 13.87 -4.76 -12.71
CA ASP A 119 15.07 -5.55 -12.42
C ASP A 119 16.35 -4.71 -12.47
N TRP A 120 16.44 -3.78 -13.43
CA TRP A 120 17.48 -2.77 -13.45
C TRP A 120 17.47 -1.89 -12.20
N ALA A 121 16.30 -1.38 -11.81
CA ALA A 121 16.18 -0.49 -10.65
C ALA A 121 16.56 -1.18 -9.34
N VAL A 122 16.20 -2.46 -9.19
CA VAL A 122 16.61 -3.30 -8.04
C VAL A 122 18.12 -3.42 -7.99
N SER A 123 18.76 -3.76 -9.11
CA SER A 123 20.22 -3.90 -9.20
C SER A 123 20.95 -2.60 -8.87
N GLU A 124 20.50 -1.47 -9.44
CA GLU A 124 21.05 -0.15 -9.17
C GLU A 124 20.87 0.28 -7.70
N ALA A 125 19.69 0.02 -7.14
CA ALA A 125 19.41 0.34 -5.74
C ALA A 125 20.29 -0.49 -4.79
N ALA A 126 20.49 -1.78 -5.07
CA ALA A 126 21.36 -2.65 -4.29
C ALA A 126 22.80 -2.15 -4.25
N VAL A 127 23.35 -1.78 -5.41
CA VAL A 127 24.71 -1.20 -5.50
C VAL A 127 24.82 0.11 -4.72
N LYS A 128 23.85 1.03 -4.91
CA LYS A 128 23.88 2.35 -4.27
C LYS A 128 23.67 2.31 -2.76
N LYS A 129 22.76 1.45 -2.29
CA LYS A 129 22.40 1.36 -0.88
C LYS A 129 23.30 0.40 -0.09
N LYS A 130 23.96 -0.54 -0.78
CA LYS A 130 24.75 -1.64 -0.16
C LYS A 130 23.89 -2.49 0.78
N LEU A 131 22.63 -2.75 0.38
CA LEU A 131 21.66 -3.59 1.08
C LEU A 131 21.30 -4.77 0.21
N ASP A 132 20.80 -5.84 0.85
CA ASP A 132 20.24 -6.98 0.14
C ASP A 132 18.81 -6.67 -0.31
N PHE A 133 18.56 -6.73 -1.62
CA PHE A 133 17.26 -6.50 -2.26
C PHE A 133 16.61 -7.81 -2.72
N SER A 134 17.09 -8.98 -2.30
CA SER A 134 16.56 -10.29 -2.72
C SER A 134 15.08 -10.50 -2.36
N ALA A 135 14.61 -9.83 -1.31
CA ALA A 135 13.20 -9.89 -0.87
C ALA A 135 12.25 -8.97 -1.67
N VAL A 136 12.79 -8.15 -2.58
CA VAL A 136 11.98 -7.17 -3.34
C VAL A 136 11.34 -7.84 -4.56
N GLU A 137 10.05 -7.68 -4.73
CA GLU A 137 9.29 -8.21 -5.87
C GLU A 137 8.53 -7.12 -6.64
N LEU A 138 8.32 -7.35 -7.95
CA LEU A 138 7.33 -6.64 -8.74
C LEU A 138 6.01 -7.37 -8.59
N LEU A 139 5.10 -6.78 -7.83
CA LEU A 139 3.78 -7.33 -7.52
C LEU A 139 2.70 -6.64 -8.34
N ARG A 140 1.80 -7.42 -8.94
CA ARG A 140 0.57 -6.91 -9.56
C ARG A 140 -0.62 -7.34 -8.73
N VAL A 141 -1.44 -6.37 -8.32
CA VAL A 141 -2.64 -6.60 -7.50
C VAL A 141 -3.86 -6.13 -8.27
N ASP A 142 -4.90 -6.94 -8.28
CA ASP A 142 -6.24 -6.62 -8.76
C ASP A 142 -7.21 -6.68 -7.58
N GLU A 143 -7.50 -5.52 -6.98
CA GLU A 143 -8.43 -5.47 -5.84
C GLU A 143 -9.90 -5.49 -6.30
N GLY A 144 -10.21 -5.02 -7.51
CA GLY A 144 -11.56 -4.99 -8.04
C GLY A 144 -12.55 -4.17 -7.19
N LEU A 145 -13.70 -4.76 -6.87
CA LEU A 145 -14.77 -4.09 -6.11
C LEU A 145 -14.42 -4.04 -4.61
N CYS A 146 -14.37 -2.82 -4.05
CA CYS A 146 -14.00 -2.59 -2.66
C CYS A 146 -14.93 -1.59 -1.97
N VAL A 147 -15.02 -1.64 -0.66
CA VAL A 147 -15.46 -0.53 0.20
C VAL A 147 -14.25 0.15 0.79
N GLN A 148 -14.26 1.48 0.86
CA GLN A 148 -13.15 2.25 1.41
C GLN A 148 -13.62 3.43 2.25
N CYS A 149 -12.74 3.89 3.15
CA CYS A 149 -12.97 5.06 3.99
C CYS A 149 -11.65 5.74 4.33
N MET A 150 -11.66 7.07 4.51
CA MET A 150 -10.56 7.79 5.12
C MET A 150 -10.66 7.65 6.65
N HIS A 151 -9.71 6.95 7.26
CA HIS A 151 -9.49 6.98 8.69
C HIS A 151 -8.65 8.22 9.06
N THR A 152 -9.01 8.89 10.17
CA THR A 152 -8.21 9.97 10.74
C THR A 152 -8.04 9.68 12.22
N GLY A 153 -6.81 9.43 12.65
CA GLY A 153 -6.47 9.03 14.02
C GLY A 153 -5.34 8.01 14.07
N PRO A 154 -5.02 7.53 15.28
CA PRO A 154 -4.08 6.43 15.49
C PRO A 154 -4.54 5.15 14.79
N TYR A 155 -3.60 4.32 14.34
CA TYR A 155 -3.91 3.02 13.69
C TYR A 155 -4.72 2.09 14.62
N ASP A 156 -4.52 2.16 15.92
CA ASP A 156 -5.25 1.34 16.90
C ASP A 156 -6.75 1.72 17.01
N ASP A 157 -7.15 2.87 16.46
CA ASP A 157 -8.55 3.32 16.41
C ASP A 157 -9.26 2.95 15.07
N GLU A 158 -8.56 2.30 14.14
CA GLU A 158 -9.10 1.84 12.84
C GLU A 158 -10.30 0.89 12.96
N PRO A 159 -10.43 0.01 13.99
CA PRO A 159 -11.59 -0.86 14.13
C PRO A 159 -12.94 -0.15 14.02
N ALA A 160 -13.08 1.06 14.58
CA ALA A 160 -14.32 1.83 14.46
C ALA A 160 -14.64 2.26 13.01
N THR A 161 -13.61 2.59 12.21
CA THR A 161 -13.76 2.91 10.79
C THR A 161 -14.12 1.66 9.98
N ILE A 162 -13.49 0.52 10.30
CA ILE A 162 -13.75 -0.78 9.66
C ILE A 162 -15.19 -1.22 9.91
N ASP A 163 -15.70 -1.09 11.14
CA ASP A 163 -17.09 -1.41 11.48
C ASP A 163 -18.09 -0.54 10.72
N ALA A 164 -17.80 0.76 10.57
CA ALA A 164 -18.61 1.66 9.76
C ALA A 164 -18.60 1.25 8.26
N MET A 165 -17.46 0.82 7.72
CA MET A 165 -17.35 0.31 6.35
C MET A 165 -18.15 -0.98 6.15
N ARG A 166 -18.07 -1.90 7.12
CA ARG A 166 -18.82 -3.17 7.11
C ARG A 166 -20.33 -2.94 7.12
N THR A 167 -20.80 -2.09 8.03
CA THR A 167 -22.21 -1.71 8.14
C THR A 167 -22.73 -1.08 6.84
N PHE A 168 -21.97 -0.11 6.31
CA PHE A 168 -22.31 0.55 5.04
C PHE A 168 -22.41 -0.43 3.87
N ALA A 169 -21.48 -1.40 3.77
CA ALA A 169 -21.49 -2.40 2.71
C ALA A 169 -22.70 -3.34 2.85
N ALA A 170 -22.96 -3.85 4.06
CA ALA A 170 -24.09 -4.75 4.34
C ALA A 170 -25.46 -4.13 4.02
N GLU A 171 -25.67 -2.86 4.40
CA GLU A 171 -26.89 -2.11 4.07
C GLU A 171 -27.16 -1.96 2.57
N ARG A 172 -26.13 -2.18 1.73
CA ARG A 172 -26.19 -2.07 0.26
C ARG A 172 -26.13 -3.42 -0.45
N GLY A 173 -26.26 -4.52 0.29
CA GLY A 173 -26.28 -5.87 -0.28
C GLY A 173 -24.90 -6.39 -0.65
N TYR A 174 -23.84 -5.91 0.01
CA TYR A 174 -22.47 -6.42 -0.16
C TYR A 174 -22.03 -7.22 1.04
N ALA A 175 -21.22 -8.25 0.80
CA ALA A 175 -20.50 -9.01 1.80
C ALA A 175 -18.98 -8.83 1.64
N PRO A 176 -18.18 -9.04 2.69
CA PRO A 176 -16.72 -9.13 2.56
C PRO A 176 -16.32 -10.24 1.58
N ASP A 177 -15.21 -10.02 0.86
CA ASP A 177 -14.68 -10.98 -0.12
C ASP A 177 -13.17 -11.13 0.02
N PHE A 178 -12.70 -11.32 1.25
CA PHE A 178 -11.30 -11.57 1.55
C PHE A 178 -10.83 -12.90 0.97
N SER A 179 -9.59 -12.93 0.50
CA SER A 179 -8.90 -14.11 -0.01
C SER A 179 -7.39 -13.90 0.05
N GLU A 180 -6.60 -14.91 -0.32
CA GLU A 180 -5.13 -14.75 -0.42
C GLU A 180 -4.69 -13.64 -1.39
N ALA A 181 -5.53 -13.28 -2.37
CA ALA A 181 -5.27 -12.23 -3.35
C ALA A 181 -5.95 -10.89 -3.02
N ARG A 182 -6.89 -10.86 -2.08
CA ARG A 182 -7.72 -9.70 -1.74
C ARG A 182 -7.73 -9.52 -0.23
N LEU A 183 -6.88 -8.64 0.26
CA LEU A 183 -6.53 -8.47 1.67
C LEU A 183 -7.06 -7.15 2.23
N HIS A 184 -6.94 -6.97 3.54
CA HIS A 184 -7.07 -5.66 4.16
C HIS A 184 -5.95 -4.75 3.65
N HIS A 185 -6.31 -3.59 3.10
CA HIS A 185 -5.38 -2.67 2.47
C HIS A 185 -5.40 -1.31 3.15
N GLU A 186 -4.23 -0.81 3.49
CA GLU A 186 -3.99 0.51 4.09
C GLU A 186 -3.09 1.35 3.19
N ILE A 187 -3.44 2.63 2.99
CA ILE A 187 -2.65 3.60 2.24
C ILE A 187 -2.30 4.75 3.17
N TYR A 188 -1.01 4.92 3.47
CA TYR A 188 -0.52 5.85 4.48
C TYR A 188 -0.27 7.23 3.89
N LEU A 189 -1.18 8.18 4.12
CA LEU A 189 -1.09 9.54 3.58
C LEU A 189 -0.30 10.51 4.46
N SER A 190 -0.06 10.15 5.71
CA SER A 190 0.70 10.91 6.69
C SER A 190 1.97 10.17 7.11
N ASP A 191 3.04 10.90 7.35
CA ASP A 191 4.26 10.35 7.96
C ASP A 191 4.11 10.41 9.49
N PRO A 192 4.01 9.25 10.19
CA PRO A 192 3.81 9.22 11.64
C PRO A 192 4.94 9.86 12.44
N ARG A 193 6.12 10.03 11.84
CA ARG A 193 7.25 10.72 12.47
C ARG A 193 7.11 12.23 12.46
N LYS A 194 6.18 12.79 11.65
CA LYS A 194 5.99 14.23 11.41
C LYS A 194 4.59 14.73 11.72
N CYS A 195 3.67 13.81 11.96
CA CYS A 195 2.26 14.11 12.18
C CYS A 195 1.84 13.61 13.55
N ALA A 196 1.11 14.44 14.30
CA ALA A 196 0.55 14.01 15.57
C ALA A 196 -0.45 12.84 15.36
N PRO A 197 -0.49 11.84 16.25
CA PRO A 197 -1.26 10.62 16.04
C PRO A 197 -2.73 10.87 15.66
N GLU A 198 -3.39 11.82 16.31
CA GLU A 198 -4.80 12.18 16.07
C GLU A 198 -5.06 12.84 14.70
N LYS A 199 -4.00 13.18 13.96
CA LYS A 199 -4.05 13.79 12.61
C LYS A 199 -3.56 12.86 11.52
N LEU A 200 -3.15 11.66 11.87
CA LEU A 200 -2.76 10.66 10.87
C LEU A 200 -3.94 10.37 9.93
N LYS A 201 -3.63 10.15 8.67
CA LYS A 201 -4.63 9.83 7.64
C LYS A 201 -4.22 8.56 6.92
N THR A 202 -5.10 7.58 6.97
CA THR A 202 -4.97 6.30 6.30
C THR A 202 -6.22 6.05 5.47
N VAL A 203 -6.08 5.66 4.21
CA VAL A 203 -7.21 5.08 3.48
C VAL A 203 -7.26 3.61 3.82
N ILE A 204 -8.36 3.16 4.39
CA ILE A 204 -8.65 1.74 4.62
C ILE A 204 -9.52 1.24 3.49
N ARG A 205 -9.20 0.05 2.95
CA ARG A 205 -9.92 -0.56 1.84
C ARG A 205 -10.10 -2.05 2.07
N HIS A 206 -11.33 -2.52 1.89
CA HIS A 206 -11.69 -3.93 2.03
C HIS A 206 -12.37 -4.44 0.75
N PRO A 207 -12.03 -5.64 0.29
CA PRO A 207 -12.70 -6.27 -0.83
C PRO A 207 -14.13 -6.67 -0.47
N ILE A 208 -15.05 -6.47 -1.41
CA ILE A 208 -16.46 -6.81 -1.26
C ILE A 208 -17.00 -7.49 -2.50
N LYS A 209 -18.12 -8.22 -2.35
CA LYS A 209 -18.92 -8.79 -3.45
C LYS A 209 -20.41 -8.58 -3.19
N LEU A 210 -21.20 -8.60 -4.23
CA LEU A 210 -22.67 -8.64 -4.13
C LEU A 210 -23.11 -9.96 -3.48
N ILE A 211 -24.13 -9.89 -2.60
CA ILE A 211 -24.80 -11.04 -1.99
C ILE A 211 -25.80 -11.63 -2.95
#